data_05ba6646e09b6444071fa2bea9ea00e9
#
_entry.id   05ba6646e09b6444071fa2bea9ea00e9
#
_cell.length_a   1.000
_cell.length_b   1.000
_cell.length_c   1.000
_cell.angle_alpha   90.00
_cell.angle_beta   90.00
_cell.angle_gamma   90.00
#
_symmetry.space_group_name_H-M   'P 1'
#
loop_
_entity.id
_entity.type
_entity.pdbx_description
1 polymer ?
#
loop_
_entity_poly.entity_id
_entity_poly.type
_entity_poly.pdbx_seq_one_letter_code
_entity_poly.pdbx_strand_id
1 'polypeptide(L)'
;MSTARSEGQETDDAIRRWAAARHLPEAHLARWLALAHQDRAVLMEVAETLNLRTGQLVAAFDLLEEIALRERIKIATIIAGAEIRRILDGAGSAPGRARDLLDTLRAQRFPRLHRLTERFALEIAALGLPGGVRVVLPKDLSSDEVRIEICARGGADMLRLIDVVANAREALGRIADLTGTDDSIDDEV
;
A
#
# COMPACT_ATOMS: atom_id res chain seq x y z
N MET A 1 -1.75 -2.07 -40.86
CA MET A 1 -1.74 -3.23 -39.95
C MET A 1 -0.32 -3.66 -39.52
N SER A 2 0.77 -3.15 -40.12
CA SER A 2 2.17 -3.52 -39.80
C SER A 2 2.72 -2.84 -38.53
N THR A 3 2.37 -1.58 -38.29
CA THR A 3 2.88 -0.73 -37.17
C THR A 3 2.51 -1.28 -35.77
N ALA A 4 1.26 -1.63 -35.53
CA ALA A 4 0.78 -2.14 -34.24
C ALA A 4 1.43 -3.49 -33.83
N ARG A 5 1.84 -4.30 -34.83
CA ARG A 5 2.55 -5.57 -34.59
C ARG A 5 4.01 -5.33 -34.20
N SER A 6 4.64 -4.29 -34.75
CA SER A 6 6.00 -3.85 -34.40
C SER A 6 6.05 -3.28 -32.97
N GLU A 7 5.11 -2.41 -32.62
CA GLU A 7 5.03 -1.80 -31.27
C GLU A 7 4.82 -2.85 -30.16
N GLY A 8 3.99 -3.87 -30.44
CA GLY A 8 3.78 -4.98 -29.50
C GLY A 8 5.05 -5.80 -29.25
N GLN A 9 5.80 -6.05 -30.31
CA GLN A 9 7.06 -6.80 -30.20
C GLN A 9 8.15 -6.01 -29.47
N GLU A 10 8.24 -4.71 -29.71
CA GLU A 10 9.21 -3.84 -29.03
C GLU A 10 8.92 -3.77 -27.51
N THR A 11 7.65 -3.69 -27.13
CA THR A 11 7.23 -3.73 -25.71
C THR A 11 7.60 -5.05 -25.06
N ASP A 12 7.35 -6.18 -25.72
CA ASP A 12 7.67 -7.51 -25.19
C ASP A 12 9.19 -7.69 -25.00
N ASP A 13 9.98 -7.20 -25.92
CA ASP A 13 11.44 -7.26 -25.83
C ASP A 13 11.98 -6.35 -24.74
N ALA A 14 11.37 -5.18 -24.52
CA ALA A 14 11.70 -4.29 -23.40
C ALA A 14 11.39 -4.97 -22.05
N ILE A 15 10.21 -5.61 -21.91
CA ILE A 15 9.81 -6.36 -20.72
C ILE A 15 10.81 -7.49 -20.44
N ARG A 16 11.20 -8.28 -21.46
CA ARG A 16 12.17 -9.36 -21.29
C ARG A 16 13.53 -8.84 -20.85
N ARG A 17 14.02 -7.75 -21.44
CA ARG A 17 15.29 -7.11 -21.02
C ARG A 17 15.24 -6.61 -19.58
N TRP A 18 14.14 -5.94 -19.22
CA TRP A 18 13.93 -5.45 -17.86
C TRP A 18 13.90 -6.61 -16.86
N ALA A 19 13.15 -7.67 -17.16
CA ALA A 19 13.02 -8.88 -16.34
C ALA A 19 14.36 -9.58 -16.14
N ALA A 20 15.14 -9.75 -17.20
CA ALA A 20 16.47 -10.37 -17.13
C ALA A 20 17.43 -9.55 -16.26
N ALA A 21 17.46 -8.21 -16.43
CA ALA A 21 18.33 -7.33 -15.67
C ALA A 21 18.02 -7.31 -14.17
N ARG A 22 16.80 -7.64 -13.78
CA ARG A 22 16.32 -7.59 -12.39
C ARG A 22 16.00 -8.96 -11.80
N HIS A 23 16.29 -10.04 -12.51
CA HIS A 23 16.03 -11.42 -12.09
C HIS A 23 14.56 -11.64 -11.71
N LEU A 24 13.62 -11.14 -12.54
CA LEU A 24 12.19 -11.37 -12.34
C LEU A 24 11.91 -12.88 -12.49
N PRO A 25 11.16 -13.52 -11.54
CA PRO A 25 10.81 -14.92 -11.68
C PRO A 25 10.02 -15.19 -12.98
N GLU A 26 10.29 -16.31 -13.62
CA GLU A 26 9.72 -16.67 -14.92
C GLU A 26 8.19 -16.68 -14.91
N ALA A 27 7.57 -17.14 -13.81
CA ALA A 27 6.11 -17.12 -13.66
C ALA A 27 5.52 -15.70 -13.74
N HIS A 28 6.19 -14.70 -13.16
CA HIS A 28 5.73 -13.30 -13.22
C HIS A 28 5.98 -12.70 -14.61
N LEU A 29 7.08 -13.05 -15.26
CA LEU A 29 7.33 -12.64 -16.64
C LEU A 29 6.26 -13.20 -17.59
N ALA A 30 5.91 -14.48 -17.45
CA ALA A 30 4.87 -15.11 -18.26
C ALA A 30 3.49 -14.44 -18.04
N ARG A 31 3.12 -14.15 -16.78
CA ARG A 31 1.90 -13.40 -16.45
C ARG A 31 1.89 -12.02 -17.10
N TRP A 32 3.00 -11.27 -17.00
CA TRP A 32 3.12 -9.94 -17.59
C TRP A 32 2.93 -9.98 -19.11
N LEU A 33 3.62 -10.90 -19.79
CA LEU A 33 3.51 -11.08 -21.24
C LEU A 33 2.14 -11.58 -21.69
N ALA A 34 1.36 -12.20 -20.80
CA ALA A 34 -0.01 -12.64 -21.09
C ALA A 34 -1.05 -11.50 -21.03
N LEU A 35 -0.72 -10.34 -20.44
CA LEU A 35 -1.63 -9.19 -20.41
C LEU A 35 -1.93 -8.66 -21.81
N ALA A 36 -3.03 -7.90 -21.95
CA ALA A 36 -3.31 -7.13 -23.14
C ALA A 36 -2.15 -6.14 -23.42
N HIS A 37 -1.90 -5.85 -24.71
CA HIS A 37 -0.77 -4.99 -25.12
C HIS A 37 -0.72 -3.66 -24.34
N GLN A 38 -1.86 -2.98 -24.22
CA GLN A 38 -1.96 -1.71 -23.50
C GLN A 38 -1.56 -1.84 -22.02
N ASP A 39 -2.02 -2.90 -21.34
CA ASP A 39 -1.72 -3.16 -19.94
C ASP A 39 -0.23 -3.49 -19.74
N ARG A 40 0.38 -4.24 -20.70
CA ARG A 40 1.83 -4.50 -20.69
C ARG A 40 2.64 -3.22 -20.80
N ALA A 41 2.26 -2.34 -21.73
CA ALA A 41 2.98 -1.11 -22.02
C ALA A 41 2.93 -0.13 -20.82
N VAL A 42 1.75 0.07 -20.23
CA VAL A 42 1.63 0.99 -19.07
C VAL A 42 2.32 0.43 -17.82
N LEU A 43 2.32 -0.88 -17.61
CA LEU A 43 3.05 -1.49 -16.49
C LEU A 43 4.57 -1.34 -16.70
N MET A 44 5.06 -1.42 -17.94
CA MET A 44 6.46 -1.15 -18.27
C MET A 44 6.83 0.31 -18.02
N GLU A 45 5.98 1.26 -18.44
CA GLU A 45 6.14 2.69 -18.14
C GLU A 45 6.28 2.93 -16.63
N VAL A 46 5.41 2.32 -15.81
CA VAL A 46 5.47 2.42 -14.33
C VAL A 46 6.77 1.85 -13.79
N ALA A 47 7.16 0.67 -14.26
CA ALA A 47 8.37 -0.02 -13.80
C ALA A 47 9.65 0.80 -14.07
N GLU A 48 9.72 1.47 -15.22
CA GLU A 48 10.85 2.33 -15.61
C GLU A 48 10.81 3.68 -14.90
N THR A 49 9.67 4.37 -14.92
CA THR A 49 9.49 5.72 -14.34
C THR A 49 9.81 5.74 -12.85
N LEU A 50 9.42 4.70 -12.12
CA LEU A 50 9.66 4.58 -10.69
C LEU A 50 10.92 3.75 -10.36
N ASN A 51 11.63 3.25 -11.37
CA ASN A 51 12.77 2.35 -11.21
C ASN A 51 12.47 1.21 -10.20
N LEU A 52 11.34 0.53 -10.40
CA LEU A 52 10.86 -0.49 -9.45
C LEU A 52 11.88 -1.62 -9.29
N ARG A 53 12.07 -2.06 -8.05
CA ARG A 53 12.75 -3.32 -7.75
C ARG A 53 11.81 -4.48 -8.02
N THR A 54 12.37 -5.69 -8.24
CA THR A 54 11.59 -6.90 -8.52
C THR A 54 10.44 -7.11 -7.53
N GLY A 55 10.71 -7.04 -6.22
CA GLY A 55 9.66 -7.23 -5.20
C GLY A 55 8.58 -6.14 -5.23
N GLN A 56 8.95 -4.89 -5.59
CA GLN A 56 7.98 -3.80 -5.73
C GLN A 56 7.11 -3.98 -6.97
N LEU A 57 7.70 -4.40 -8.11
CA LEU A 57 6.93 -4.71 -9.31
C LEU A 57 5.95 -5.85 -9.06
N VAL A 58 6.41 -6.96 -8.45
CA VAL A 58 5.54 -8.09 -8.13
C VAL A 58 4.38 -7.66 -7.25
N ALA A 59 4.64 -6.92 -6.18
CA ALA A 59 3.59 -6.41 -5.29
C ALA A 59 2.61 -5.47 -6.01
N ALA A 60 3.11 -4.56 -6.86
CA ALA A 60 2.25 -3.66 -7.63
C ALA A 60 1.42 -4.43 -8.65
N PHE A 61 2.01 -5.41 -9.31
CA PHE A 61 1.34 -6.22 -10.32
C PHE A 61 0.21 -7.06 -9.71
N ASP A 62 0.47 -7.74 -8.59
CA ASP A 62 -0.55 -8.52 -7.88
C ASP A 62 -1.73 -7.62 -7.46
N LEU A 63 -1.46 -6.45 -6.87
CA LEU A 63 -2.51 -5.50 -6.49
C LEU A 63 -3.30 -4.99 -7.70
N LEU A 64 -2.63 -4.66 -8.81
CA LEU A 64 -3.28 -4.18 -10.03
C LEU A 64 -4.18 -5.25 -10.65
N GLU A 65 -3.74 -6.52 -10.71
CA GLU A 65 -4.57 -7.62 -11.20
C GLU A 65 -5.80 -7.85 -10.32
N GLU A 66 -5.64 -7.82 -8.99
CA GLU A 66 -6.75 -7.99 -8.05
C GLU A 66 -7.77 -6.84 -8.14
N ILE A 67 -7.30 -5.58 -8.26
CA ILE A 67 -8.18 -4.42 -8.45
C ILE A 67 -8.90 -4.53 -9.81
N ALA A 68 -8.16 -4.83 -10.88
CA ALA A 68 -8.69 -4.98 -12.23
C ALA A 68 -9.79 -6.04 -12.30
N LEU A 69 -9.58 -7.18 -11.63
CA LEU A 69 -10.54 -8.28 -11.55
C LEU A 69 -11.80 -7.87 -10.76
N ARG A 70 -11.63 -7.26 -9.59
CA ARG A 70 -12.73 -6.83 -8.73
C ARG A 70 -13.59 -5.76 -9.40
N GLU A 71 -12.97 -4.74 -9.95
CA GLU A 71 -13.63 -3.58 -10.59
C GLU A 71 -14.07 -3.87 -12.03
N ARG A 72 -13.63 -5.00 -12.62
CA ARG A 72 -13.85 -5.36 -14.02
C ARG A 72 -13.35 -4.31 -15.01
N ILE A 73 -12.20 -3.71 -14.71
CA ILE A 73 -11.53 -2.71 -15.55
C ILE A 73 -10.12 -3.17 -15.94
N LYS A 74 -9.51 -2.50 -16.91
CA LYS A 74 -8.14 -2.79 -17.34
C LYS A 74 -7.12 -2.20 -16.39
N ILE A 75 -5.94 -2.81 -16.28
CA ILE A 75 -4.79 -2.27 -15.55
C ILE A 75 -4.44 -0.87 -16.07
N ALA A 76 -4.47 -0.66 -17.38
CA ALA A 76 -4.26 0.65 -17.98
C ALA A 76 -5.23 1.73 -17.47
N THR A 77 -6.48 1.37 -17.19
CA THR A 77 -7.48 2.30 -16.64
C THR A 77 -7.13 2.69 -15.19
N ILE A 78 -6.67 1.74 -14.39
CA ILE A 78 -6.23 2.00 -13.01
C ILE A 78 -5.03 2.97 -13.02
N ILE A 79 -4.02 2.67 -13.84
CA ILE A 79 -2.80 3.48 -13.94
C ILE A 79 -3.08 4.88 -14.51
N ALA A 80 -4.08 5.03 -15.39
CA ALA A 80 -4.53 6.32 -15.90
C ALA A 80 -5.30 7.17 -14.86
N GLY A 81 -5.66 6.59 -13.70
CA GLY A 81 -6.33 7.31 -12.61
C GLY A 81 -5.51 8.51 -12.13
N ALA A 82 -6.20 9.63 -11.82
CA ALA A 82 -5.57 10.92 -11.51
C ALA A 82 -4.58 10.84 -10.33
N GLU A 83 -4.86 10.00 -9.34
CA GLU A 83 -4.02 9.81 -8.17
C GLU A 83 -2.69 9.14 -8.54
N ILE A 84 -2.76 8.03 -9.31
CA ILE A 84 -1.56 7.30 -9.76
C ILE A 84 -0.76 8.17 -10.72
N ARG A 85 -1.40 8.89 -11.65
CA ARG A 85 -0.70 9.82 -12.55
C ARG A 85 0.04 10.91 -11.78
N ARG A 86 -0.56 11.48 -10.74
CA ARG A 86 0.14 12.47 -9.88
C ARG A 86 1.40 11.89 -9.23
N ILE A 87 1.39 10.60 -8.85
CA ILE A 87 2.56 9.92 -8.32
C ILE A 87 3.62 9.73 -9.41
N LEU A 88 3.22 9.27 -10.60
CA LEU A 88 4.14 9.02 -11.72
C LEU A 88 4.81 10.33 -12.22
N ASP A 89 4.06 11.41 -12.28
CA ASP A 89 4.51 12.71 -12.78
C ASP A 89 5.16 13.58 -11.68
N GLY A 90 5.12 13.13 -10.42
CA GLY A 90 5.60 13.88 -9.26
C GLY A 90 7.13 14.08 -9.26
N ALA A 91 7.57 15.17 -8.60
CA ALA A 91 8.98 15.53 -8.49
C ALA A 91 9.76 14.79 -7.39
N GLY A 92 9.11 13.88 -6.64
CA GLY A 92 9.73 13.10 -5.57
C GLY A 92 10.77 12.09 -6.07
N SER A 93 11.58 11.56 -5.13
CA SER A 93 12.52 10.48 -5.47
C SER A 93 11.79 9.23 -5.97
N ALA A 94 12.38 8.52 -6.94
CA ALA A 94 11.78 7.28 -7.47
C ALA A 94 11.43 6.26 -6.37
N PRO A 95 12.28 6.00 -5.35
CA PRO A 95 11.91 5.12 -4.24
C PRO A 95 10.74 5.63 -3.38
N GLY A 96 10.62 6.95 -3.19
CA GLY A 96 9.48 7.57 -2.49
C GLY A 96 8.20 7.35 -3.27
N ARG A 97 8.17 7.74 -4.54
CA ARG A 97 7.01 7.55 -5.44
C ARG A 97 6.62 6.08 -5.61
N ALA A 98 7.59 5.15 -5.63
CA ALA A 98 7.32 3.72 -5.66
C ALA A 98 6.59 3.23 -4.40
N ARG A 99 6.92 3.80 -3.22
CA ARG A 99 6.20 3.52 -1.97
C ARG A 99 4.79 4.09 -2.04
N ASP A 100 4.65 5.35 -2.45
CA ASP A 100 3.35 6.03 -2.56
C ASP A 100 2.42 5.27 -3.52
N LEU A 101 2.94 4.77 -4.65
CA LEU A 101 2.18 3.91 -5.57
C LEU A 101 1.66 2.65 -4.87
N LEU A 102 2.53 1.93 -4.16
CA LEU A 102 2.12 0.69 -3.48
C LEU A 102 1.09 0.96 -2.37
N ASP A 103 1.23 2.06 -1.65
CA ASP A 103 0.29 2.44 -0.59
C ASP A 103 -1.06 2.87 -1.19
N THR A 104 -1.07 3.61 -2.30
CA THR A 104 -2.29 3.94 -3.06
C THR A 104 -2.98 2.69 -3.59
N LEU A 105 -2.25 1.74 -4.18
CA LEU A 105 -2.82 0.49 -4.67
C LEU A 105 -3.40 -0.37 -3.53
N ARG A 106 -2.73 -0.43 -2.37
CA ARG A 106 -3.27 -1.11 -1.18
C ARG A 106 -4.55 -0.45 -0.68
N ALA A 107 -4.58 0.88 -0.62
CA ALA A 107 -5.77 1.62 -0.23
C ALA A 107 -6.96 1.34 -1.18
N GLN A 108 -6.71 1.31 -2.48
CA GLN A 108 -7.73 0.95 -3.47
C GLN A 108 -8.17 -0.51 -3.35
N ARG A 109 -7.24 -1.44 -3.09
CA ARG A 109 -7.54 -2.87 -2.93
C ARG A 109 -8.31 -3.17 -1.66
N PHE A 110 -7.98 -2.49 -0.56
CA PHE A 110 -8.53 -2.71 0.77
C PHE A 110 -9.12 -1.42 1.35
N PRO A 111 -10.19 -0.84 0.76
CA PRO A 111 -10.68 0.48 1.15
C PRO A 111 -11.23 0.53 2.58
N ARG A 112 -11.82 -0.56 3.10
CA ARG A 112 -12.28 -0.64 4.50
C ARG A 112 -11.10 -0.58 5.46
N LEU A 113 -10.09 -1.44 5.24
CA LEU A 113 -8.87 -1.48 6.05
C LEU A 113 -8.16 -0.13 6.03
N HIS A 114 -8.08 0.52 4.88
CA HIS A 114 -7.45 1.83 4.73
C HIS A 114 -8.18 2.89 5.57
N ARG A 115 -9.50 3.01 5.45
CA ARG A 115 -10.30 3.94 6.26
C ARG A 115 -10.17 3.69 7.75
N LEU A 116 -10.16 2.43 8.16
CA LEU A 116 -9.99 2.07 9.57
C LEU A 116 -8.60 2.45 10.08
N THR A 117 -7.55 2.18 9.30
CA THR A 117 -6.16 2.56 9.63
C THR A 117 -6.01 4.08 9.74
N GLU A 118 -6.61 4.86 8.83
CA GLU A 118 -6.61 6.33 8.92
C GLU A 118 -7.33 6.82 10.17
N ARG A 119 -8.50 6.26 10.48
CA ARG A 119 -9.25 6.59 11.69
C ARG A 119 -8.41 6.32 12.96
N PHE A 120 -7.76 5.16 13.03
CA PHE A 120 -6.83 4.87 14.13
C PHE A 120 -5.69 5.87 14.22
N ALA A 121 -5.08 6.21 13.10
CA ALA A 121 -3.98 7.18 13.08
C ALA A 121 -4.43 8.55 13.64
N LEU A 122 -5.62 9.01 13.29
CA LEU A 122 -6.21 10.24 13.80
C LEU A 122 -6.49 10.17 15.32
N GLU A 123 -7.10 9.08 15.79
CA GLU A 123 -7.40 8.87 17.21
C GLU A 123 -6.11 8.80 18.04
N ILE A 124 -5.10 8.07 17.57
CA ILE A 124 -3.80 7.99 18.24
C ILE A 124 -3.09 9.36 18.27
N ALA A 125 -3.13 10.11 17.16
CA ALA A 125 -2.56 11.45 17.11
C ALA A 125 -3.27 12.42 18.08
N ALA A 126 -4.58 12.32 18.24
CA ALA A 126 -5.36 13.12 19.18
C ALA A 126 -5.03 12.87 20.65
N LEU A 127 -4.42 11.71 20.99
CA LEU A 127 -3.96 11.41 22.34
C LEU A 127 -2.79 12.29 22.78
N GLY A 128 -2.05 12.88 21.84
CA GLY A 128 -0.88 13.73 22.16
C GLY A 128 0.20 13.01 22.97
N LEU A 129 0.38 11.70 22.78
CA LEU A 129 1.32 10.90 23.56
C LEU A 129 2.77 11.37 23.36
N PRO A 130 3.58 11.42 24.41
CA PRO A 130 5.00 11.79 24.30
C PRO A 130 5.78 10.74 23.49
N GLY A 131 6.89 11.13 22.88
CA GLY A 131 7.69 10.28 21.99
C GLY A 131 8.23 8.98 22.61
N GLY A 132 8.16 8.84 23.94
CA GLY A 132 8.47 7.60 24.65
C GLY A 132 7.32 6.60 24.72
N VAL A 133 6.12 6.94 24.25
CA VAL A 133 4.94 6.05 24.21
C VAL A 133 4.48 5.87 22.79
N ARG A 134 4.30 4.62 22.36
CA ARG A 134 3.79 4.26 21.05
C ARG A 134 2.64 3.28 21.17
N VAL A 135 1.56 3.53 20.47
CA VAL A 135 0.47 2.56 20.25
C VAL A 135 0.75 1.84 18.92
N VAL A 136 0.78 0.53 18.97
CA VAL A 136 1.05 -0.35 17.81
C VAL A 136 -0.15 -1.22 17.56
N LEU A 137 -0.71 -1.11 16.36
CA LEU A 137 -1.81 -1.94 15.90
C LEU A 137 -1.28 -3.09 15.04
N PRO A 138 -1.99 -4.22 14.94
CA PRO A 138 -1.70 -5.26 13.97
C PRO A 138 -1.68 -4.70 12.55
N LYS A 139 -0.77 -5.16 11.70
CA LYS A 139 -0.57 -4.62 10.34
C LYS A 139 -1.79 -4.76 9.43
N ASP A 140 -2.57 -5.78 9.63
CA ASP A 140 -3.74 -6.16 8.84
C ASP A 140 -5.04 -6.09 9.64
N LEU A 141 -4.98 -5.57 10.88
CA LEU A 141 -6.09 -5.55 11.83
C LEU A 141 -6.76 -6.92 12.00
N SER A 142 -5.99 -8.01 11.79
CA SER A 142 -6.46 -9.39 11.88
C SER A 142 -6.68 -9.87 13.31
N SER A 143 -6.33 -9.08 14.30
CA SER A 143 -6.55 -9.38 15.72
C SER A 143 -6.98 -8.13 16.48
N ASP A 144 -7.68 -8.32 17.59
CA ASP A 144 -8.11 -7.26 18.52
C ASP A 144 -6.96 -6.78 19.43
N GLU A 145 -5.73 -7.23 19.16
CA GLU A 145 -4.58 -6.92 19.99
C GLU A 145 -4.08 -5.49 19.72
N VAL A 146 -4.13 -4.65 20.74
CA VAL A 146 -3.50 -3.34 20.76
C VAL A 146 -2.29 -3.38 21.69
N ARG A 147 -1.10 -3.06 21.18
CA ARG A 147 0.13 -3.04 21.96
C ARG A 147 0.54 -1.62 22.28
N ILE A 148 0.91 -1.40 23.54
CA ILE A 148 1.48 -0.13 23.99
C ILE A 148 2.95 -0.36 24.32
N GLU A 149 3.84 0.34 23.63
CA GLU A 149 5.29 0.31 23.86
C GLU A 149 5.71 1.55 24.62
N ILE A 150 6.44 1.37 25.73
CA ILE A 150 6.98 2.46 26.54
C ILE A 150 8.50 2.38 26.52
N CYS A 151 9.15 3.42 26.01
CA CYS A 151 10.60 3.58 25.94
C CYS A 151 11.02 4.72 26.88
N ALA A 152 11.55 4.39 28.04
CA ALA A 152 11.92 5.35 29.09
C ALA A 152 13.43 5.45 29.34
N ARG A 153 13.90 6.61 29.74
CA ARG A 153 15.29 6.88 30.16
C ARG A 153 15.39 6.92 31.67
N GLY A 154 15.36 5.72 32.31
CA GLY A 154 15.45 5.59 33.76
C GLY A 154 14.11 5.55 34.49
N GLY A 155 14.14 5.27 35.80
CA GLY A 155 12.95 4.97 36.59
C GLY A 155 11.95 6.12 36.69
N ALA A 156 12.42 7.34 36.93
CA ALA A 156 11.52 8.50 37.01
C ALA A 156 10.80 8.79 35.72
N ASP A 157 11.48 8.63 34.56
CA ASP A 157 10.86 8.80 33.25
C ASP A 157 9.84 7.67 32.95
N MET A 158 10.15 6.43 33.37
CA MET A 158 9.21 5.29 33.25
C MET A 158 7.91 5.58 34.02
N LEU A 159 8.00 6.01 35.29
CA LEU A 159 6.80 6.31 36.07
C LEU A 159 5.97 7.42 35.44
N ARG A 160 6.62 8.50 35.00
CA ARG A 160 5.96 9.59 34.29
C ARG A 160 5.22 9.11 33.03
N LEU A 161 5.84 8.24 32.24
CA LEU A 161 5.21 7.72 31.01
C LEU A 161 4.06 6.76 31.32
N ILE A 162 4.15 5.96 32.38
CA ILE A 162 3.06 5.12 32.88
C ILE A 162 1.86 5.98 33.29
N ASP A 163 2.08 7.08 34.01
CA ASP A 163 1.02 8.00 34.41
C ASP A 163 0.33 8.62 33.18
N VAL A 164 1.07 8.96 32.12
CA VAL A 164 0.52 9.46 30.88
C VAL A 164 -0.41 8.42 30.23
N VAL A 165 0.03 7.15 30.15
CA VAL A 165 -0.79 6.05 29.60
C VAL A 165 -2.03 5.84 30.48
N ALA A 166 -1.89 5.87 31.81
CA ALA A 166 -3.00 5.70 32.74
C ALA A 166 -4.06 6.83 32.58
N ASN A 167 -3.61 8.07 32.37
CA ASN A 167 -4.52 9.19 32.11
C ASN A 167 -5.23 9.09 30.75
N ALA A 168 -4.61 8.43 29.76
CA ALA A 168 -5.21 8.19 28.44
C ALA A 168 -6.09 6.93 28.37
N ARG A 169 -6.30 6.21 29.47
CA ARG A 169 -6.93 4.88 29.53
C ARG A 169 -8.28 4.79 28.78
N GLU A 170 -9.16 5.79 28.95
CA GLU A 170 -10.49 5.77 28.33
C GLU A 170 -10.40 5.93 26.79
N ALA A 171 -9.50 6.78 26.32
CA ALA A 171 -9.27 6.96 24.91
C ALA A 171 -8.57 5.75 24.28
N LEU A 172 -7.62 5.14 24.99
CA LEU A 172 -7.00 3.89 24.57
C LEU A 172 -8.01 2.73 24.52
N GLY A 173 -8.95 2.67 25.48
CA GLY A 173 -10.06 1.71 25.44
C GLY A 173 -10.92 1.87 24.20
N ARG A 174 -11.34 3.11 23.88
CA ARG A 174 -12.09 3.37 22.64
C ARG A 174 -11.33 2.96 21.35
N ILE A 175 -10.01 3.16 21.33
CA ILE A 175 -9.18 2.72 20.22
C ILE A 175 -9.17 1.18 20.13
N ALA A 176 -9.05 0.47 21.25
CA ALA A 176 -9.11 -0.98 21.29
C ALA A 176 -10.49 -1.50 20.84
N ASP A 177 -11.58 -0.86 21.25
CA ASP A 177 -12.94 -1.24 20.84
C ASP A 177 -13.15 -1.09 19.32
N LEU A 178 -12.45 -0.17 18.66
CA LEU A 178 -12.51 -0.03 17.20
C LEU A 178 -11.93 -1.24 16.45
N THR A 179 -11.02 -2.02 17.05
CA THR A 179 -10.49 -3.25 16.42
C THR A 179 -11.51 -4.39 16.45
N GLY A 180 -12.42 -4.41 17.46
CA GLY A 180 -13.42 -5.47 17.65
C GLY A 180 -14.77 -5.24 16.96
N THR A 181 -14.99 -4.06 16.33
CA THR A 181 -16.34 -3.66 15.86
C THR A 181 -16.60 -3.96 14.38
N ASP A 182 -15.84 -4.84 13.73
CA ASP A 182 -15.95 -5.06 12.26
C ASP A 182 -17.14 -5.95 11.83
N ASP A 183 -17.97 -6.45 12.73
CA ASP A 183 -19.12 -7.30 12.39
C ASP A 183 -20.46 -6.55 12.22
N SER A 184 -20.53 -5.23 12.37
CA SER A 184 -21.81 -4.50 12.40
C SER A 184 -21.98 -3.36 11.40
N ILE A 185 -21.13 -3.27 10.35
CA ILE A 185 -21.31 -2.27 9.27
C ILE A 185 -21.56 -2.99 7.92
N ASP A 186 -22.19 -4.14 7.92
CA ASP A 186 -22.84 -4.69 6.74
C ASP A 186 -24.33 -4.42 6.89
N ASP A 187 -24.88 -3.71 5.94
CA ASP A 187 -26.28 -3.46 5.58
C ASP A 187 -26.71 -1.99 5.69
N GLU A 188 -26.06 -1.14 4.88
CA GLU A 188 -26.78 -0.02 4.26
C GLU A 188 -26.07 0.38 2.95
N VAL A 189 -26.41 -0.28 1.85
CA VAL A 189 -26.76 0.26 0.51
C VAL A 189 -27.13 -0.89 -0.42
#